data_a4a2721008c9a04eed91fb41fb5347f7
#
_entry.id   a4a2721008c9a04eed91fb41fb5347f7
#
_cell.length_a   1.000
_cell.length_b   1.000
_cell.length_c   1.000
_cell.angle_alpha   90.00
_cell.angle_beta   90.00
_cell.angle_gamma   90.00
#
_symmetry.space_group_name_H-M   'P 1'
#
loop_
_entity.id
_entity.type
_entity.pdbx_description
1 polymer ?
#
loop_
_entity_poly.entity_id
_entity_poly.type
_entity_poly.pdbx_seq_one_letter_code
_entity_poly.pdbx_strand_id
1 'polypeptide(L)'
;MANTVLRKDYSGAGNKQKQTISVWVKRCAGLGGNQAIFSVRHTGNANYYGYLRFKTDNSLQYYTNTPGIQMRTNRLFRDINAWYHIVITLDTTQSTEADRLKIYINGVQETSFQTATYPSQNAEVTFGDDYRHEIGSYDSSYYFEGVMSYFYFITNTAYQASTFGSTDSVTGEWKINTSPTVTYATNSFFILKDGNSVTDQSGQGNNYTVAGGTLTKTEDCPSNVFATMNPLSAGSDMTFTFGSTGIRNDVNTWNSGLSTIAPGTGK
;
A
#
# COMPACT_ATOMS: atom_id res chain seq x y z
N MET A 1 -15.65 2.44 10.77
CA MET A 1 -14.46 2.89 9.99
C MET A 1 -14.91 3.51 8.69
N ALA A 2 -14.13 4.43 8.12
CA ALA A 2 -14.63 5.35 7.10
C ALA A 2 -14.79 4.75 5.69
N ASN A 3 -14.49 3.47 5.45
CA ASN A 3 -14.54 2.81 4.12
C ASN A 3 -14.04 3.73 2.99
N THR A 4 -12.89 4.37 3.22
CA THR A 4 -12.36 5.37 2.30
C THR A 4 -11.88 4.71 1.01
N VAL A 5 -12.34 5.25 -0.11
CA VAL A 5 -11.99 4.81 -1.46
C VAL A 5 -11.50 6.01 -2.25
N LEU A 6 -10.28 5.93 -2.77
CA LEU A 6 -9.80 6.87 -3.77
C LEU A 6 -9.91 6.22 -5.14
N ARG A 7 -10.42 6.94 -6.14
CA ARG A 7 -10.71 6.40 -7.46
C ARG A 7 -10.17 7.28 -8.57
N LYS A 8 -9.68 6.62 -9.61
CA LYS A 8 -9.33 7.20 -10.91
C LYS A 8 -9.82 6.25 -12.01
N ASP A 9 -10.58 6.77 -12.94
CA ASP A 9 -10.89 6.10 -14.22
C ASP A 9 -9.95 6.66 -15.28
N TYR A 10 -9.14 5.80 -15.91
CA TYR A 10 -8.23 6.19 -16.97
C TYR A 10 -8.92 6.08 -18.34
N SER A 11 -8.56 6.96 -19.28
CA SER A 11 -9.10 7.00 -20.64
C SER A 11 -8.17 6.42 -21.70
N GLY A 12 -6.98 5.99 -21.29
CA GLY A 12 -5.98 5.37 -22.16
C GLY A 12 -5.00 4.54 -21.35
N ALA A 13 -4.40 3.54 -21.98
CA ALA A 13 -3.44 2.66 -21.33
C ALA A 13 -2.05 3.33 -21.25
N GLY A 14 -1.37 3.10 -20.11
CA GLY A 14 0.06 3.33 -19.93
C GLY A 14 0.88 2.12 -20.39
N ASN A 15 2.16 2.10 -20.02
CA ASN A 15 2.98 0.90 -20.23
C ASN A 15 2.56 -0.20 -19.26
N LYS A 16 2.16 -1.35 -19.81
CA LYS A 16 1.67 -2.52 -19.06
C LYS A 16 2.73 -3.60 -18.85
N GLN A 17 3.93 -3.41 -19.37
CA GLN A 17 5.04 -4.36 -19.26
C GLN A 17 6.09 -3.96 -18.23
N LYS A 18 6.22 -2.64 -17.97
CA LYS A 18 7.17 -2.10 -16.98
C LYS A 18 6.45 -1.16 -16.03
N GLN A 19 6.48 -1.51 -14.74
CA GLN A 19 5.75 -0.75 -13.71
C GLN A 19 6.45 -0.82 -12.36
N THR A 20 6.20 0.21 -11.55
CA THR A 20 6.56 0.23 -10.15
C THR A 20 5.37 0.69 -9.33
N ILE A 21 5.01 -0.05 -8.29
CA ILE A 21 4.15 0.41 -7.21
C ILE A 21 5.05 0.59 -5.99
N SER A 22 5.04 1.76 -5.37
CA SER A 22 5.73 2.00 -4.11
C SER A 22 4.80 2.72 -3.16
N VAL A 23 4.59 2.16 -1.98
CA VAL A 23 3.68 2.74 -0.98
C VAL A 23 4.12 2.39 0.43
N TRP A 24 4.00 3.35 1.34
CA TRP A 24 4.11 3.11 2.77
C TRP A 24 2.71 2.87 3.34
N VAL A 25 2.56 1.80 4.10
CA VAL A 25 1.29 1.42 4.73
C VAL A 25 1.50 1.08 6.20
N LYS A 26 0.54 1.48 7.02
CA LYS A 26 0.42 1.05 8.41
C LYS A 26 -0.99 0.49 8.59
N ARG A 27 -1.07 -0.77 8.99
CA ARG A 27 -2.36 -1.42 9.28
C ARG A 27 -2.76 -1.04 10.70
N CYS A 28 -3.86 -0.36 10.88
CA CYS A 28 -4.30 0.06 12.21
C CYS A 28 -5.34 -0.90 12.80
N ALA A 29 -5.94 -1.75 11.94
CA ALA A 29 -6.98 -2.71 12.32
C ALA A 29 -7.16 -3.77 11.22
N GLY A 30 -8.22 -4.56 11.30
CA GLY A 30 -8.68 -5.46 10.23
C GLY A 30 -7.81 -6.70 10.02
N LEU A 31 -7.08 -7.15 11.05
CA LEU A 31 -6.41 -8.46 10.98
C LEU A 31 -7.46 -9.55 10.75
N GLY A 32 -7.15 -10.49 9.84
CA GLY A 32 -8.07 -11.58 9.48
C GLY A 32 -9.08 -11.21 8.37
N GLY A 33 -9.07 -9.96 7.88
CA GLY A 33 -9.86 -9.51 6.72
C GLY A 33 -9.03 -9.35 5.45
N ASN A 34 -9.68 -9.41 4.28
CA ASN A 34 -9.06 -8.96 3.04
C ASN A 34 -9.03 -7.43 3.02
N GLN A 35 -7.87 -6.82 2.73
CA GLN A 35 -7.69 -5.36 2.71
C GLN A 35 -6.92 -4.96 1.45
N ALA A 36 -7.59 -4.33 0.50
CA ALA A 36 -6.97 -3.88 -0.74
C ALA A 36 -6.21 -2.56 -0.53
N ILE A 37 -4.95 -2.56 -0.89
CA ILE A 37 -4.09 -1.37 -0.93
C ILE A 37 -4.32 -0.64 -2.25
N PHE A 38 -4.23 -1.37 -3.35
CA PHE A 38 -4.41 -0.87 -4.71
C PHE A 38 -5.12 -1.91 -5.56
N SER A 39 -6.04 -1.50 -6.38
CA SER A 39 -6.78 -2.39 -7.26
C SER A 39 -7.07 -1.77 -8.61
N VAL A 40 -7.35 -2.62 -9.58
CA VAL A 40 -7.74 -2.26 -10.92
C VAL A 40 -8.85 -3.18 -11.38
N ARG A 41 -9.83 -2.64 -12.13
CA ARG A 41 -10.85 -3.45 -12.78
C ARG A 41 -11.43 -2.77 -14.03
N HIS A 42 -11.76 -3.58 -15.01
CA HIS A 42 -12.57 -3.17 -16.15
C HIS A 42 -14.04 -3.16 -15.75
N THR A 43 -14.73 -2.04 -15.92
CA THR A 43 -16.13 -1.89 -15.49
C THR A 43 -17.14 -2.66 -16.37
N GLY A 44 -16.78 -2.99 -17.60
CA GLY A 44 -17.62 -3.73 -18.56
C GLY A 44 -17.21 -5.20 -18.79
N ASN A 45 -16.10 -5.67 -18.18
CA ASN A 45 -15.63 -7.04 -18.34
C ASN A 45 -14.99 -7.57 -17.04
N ALA A 46 -15.71 -8.45 -16.36
CA ALA A 46 -15.29 -9.00 -15.07
C ALA A 46 -14.03 -9.88 -15.11
N ASN A 47 -13.48 -10.19 -16.28
CA ASN A 47 -12.25 -10.97 -16.41
C ASN A 47 -10.97 -10.13 -16.27
N TYR A 48 -11.08 -8.80 -16.35
CA TYR A 48 -9.92 -7.91 -16.26
C TYR A 48 -9.94 -7.18 -14.94
N TYR A 49 -9.21 -7.72 -13.95
CA TYR A 49 -9.02 -7.12 -12.65
C TYR A 49 -7.70 -7.56 -12.01
N GLY A 50 -7.28 -6.81 -11.03
CA GLY A 50 -6.12 -7.11 -10.21
C GLY A 50 -6.14 -6.35 -8.89
N TYR A 51 -5.32 -6.77 -7.96
CA TYR A 51 -5.16 -6.10 -6.67
C TYR A 51 -3.82 -6.41 -6.02
N LEU A 52 -3.35 -5.43 -5.25
CA LEU A 52 -2.36 -5.58 -4.19
C LEU A 52 -3.12 -5.50 -2.87
N ARG A 53 -3.09 -6.57 -2.06
CA ARG A 53 -3.88 -6.63 -0.83
C ARG A 53 -3.24 -7.46 0.28
N PHE A 54 -3.63 -7.20 1.51
CA PHE A 54 -3.50 -8.18 2.59
C PHE A 54 -4.66 -9.16 2.56
N LYS A 55 -4.36 -10.45 2.78
CA LYS A 55 -5.36 -11.52 2.84
C LYS A 55 -5.83 -11.78 4.27
N THR A 56 -6.84 -12.64 4.40
CA THR A 56 -7.40 -13.06 5.70
C THR A 56 -6.39 -13.71 6.63
N ASP A 57 -5.32 -14.33 6.11
CA ASP A 57 -4.21 -14.86 6.89
C ASP A 57 -3.10 -13.85 7.19
N ASN A 58 -3.29 -12.59 6.78
CA ASN A 58 -2.35 -11.48 6.87
C ASN A 58 -1.12 -11.58 5.96
N SER A 59 -1.10 -12.47 4.96
CA SER A 59 -0.10 -12.45 3.89
C SER A 59 -0.38 -11.32 2.90
N LEU A 60 0.66 -10.84 2.20
CA LEU A 60 0.52 -9.90 1.09
C LEU A 60 0.33 -10.66 -0.21
N GLN A 61 -0.60 -10.20 -1.04
CA GLN A 61 -0.86 -10.77 -2.35
C GLN A 61 -0.87 -9.68 -3.44
N TYR A 62 -0.07 -9.90 -4.50
CA TYR A 62 -0.24 -9.26 -5.79
C TYR A 62 -0.94 -10.26 -6.71
N TYR A 63 -1.99 -9.82 -7.39
CA TYR A 63 -2.80 -10.68 -8.24
C TYR A 63 -3.34 -9.91 -9.45
N THR A 64 -3.34 -10.55 -10.62
CA THR A 64 -4.15 -10.14 -11.78
C THR A 64 -4.84 -11.38 -12.35
N ASN A 65 -6.11 -11.22 -12.79
CA ASN A 65 -6.85 -12.33 -13.38
C ASN A 65 -6.47 -12.57 -14.84
N THR A 66 -6.25 -11.49 -15.59
CA THR A 66 -5.82 -11.52 -17.00
C THR A 66 -4.67 -10.53 -17.20
N PRO A 67 -3.45 -11.01 -17.48
CA PRO A 67 -3.00 -12.41 -17.41
C PRO A 67 -3.04 -12.94 -15.97
N GLY A 68 -3.15 -14.26 -15.81
CA GLY A 68 -3.18 -14.91 -14.50
C GLY A 68 -1.84 -14.85 -13.79
N ILE A 69 -1.66 -13.87 -12.91
CA ILE A 69 -0.45 -13.66 -12.10
C ILE A 69 -0.85 -13.74 -10.64
N GLN A 70 -0.04 -14.45 -9.84
CA GLN A 70 -0.26 -14.51 -8.41
C GLN A 70 1.05 -14.63 -7.64
N MET A 71 1.39 -13.61 -6.87
CA MET A 71 2.47 -13.65 -5.88
C MET A 71 1.86 -13.48 -4.49
N ARG A 72 2.05 -14.48 -3.62
CA ARG A 72 1.55 -14.46 -2.25
C ARG A 72 2.66 -14.81 -1.28
N THR A 73 2.95 -13.92 -0.33
CA THR A 73 4.07 -14.07 0.59
C THR A 73 3.81 -15.14 1.65
N ASN A 74 4.88 -15.82 2.12
CA ASN A 74 4.86 -16.56 3.39
C ASN A 74 4.94 -15.61 4.60
N ARG A 75 5.57 -14.44 4.44
CA ARG A 75 5.59 -13.38 5.45
C ARG A 75 4.17 -12.94 5.79
N LEU A 76 3.91 -12.79 7.09
CA LEU A 76 2.63 -12.31 7.63
C LEU A 76 2.79 -10.92 8.24
N PHE A 77 1.89 -10.03 7.91
CA PHE A 77 1.91 -8.62 8.30
C PHE A 77 0.94 -8.40 9.48
N ARG A 78 1.33 -8.81 10.66
CA ARG A 78 0.49 -8.80 11.87
C ARG A 78 0.75 -7.62 12.80
N ASP A 79 1.87 -6.93 12.64
CA ASP A 79 2.13 -5.72 13.41
C ASP A 79 1.32 -4.56 12.83
N ILE A 80 0.27 -4.18 13.54
CA ILE A 80 -0.63 -3.09 13.14
C ILE A 80 -0.10 -1.70 13.49
N ASN A 81 1.03 -1.63 14.19
CA ASN A 81 1.68 -0.37 14.58
C ASN A 81 2.92 -0.06 13.75
N ALA A 82 3.42 -1.03 12.96
CA ALA A 82 4.58 -0.83 12.12
C ALA A 82 4.20 -0.21 10.77
N TRP A 83 5.05 0.70 10.29
CA TRP A 83 5.06 1.11 8.91
C TRP A 83 5.76 0.06 8.05
N TYR A 84 5.10 -0.36 6.98
CA TYR A 84 5.66 -1.23 5.96
C TYR A 84 5.82 -0.45 4.66
N HIS A 85 7.02 -0.43 4.12
CA HIS A 85 7.26 0.02 2.76
C HIS A 85 7.13 -1.17 1.82
N ILE A 86 6.17 -1.12 0.91
CA ILE A 86 5.90 -2.17 -0.08
C ILE A 86 6.30 -1.62 -1.45
N VAL A 87 7.20 -2.32 -2.13
CA VAL A 87 7.54 -2.01 -3.52
C VAL A 87 7.31 -3.23 -4.38
N ILE A 88 6.53 -3.07 -5.45
CA ILE A 88 6.33 -4.05 -6.51
C ILE A 88 7.07 -3.54 -7.73
N THR A 89 8.00 -4.31 -8.23
CA THR A 89 8.76 -4.02 -9.44
C THR A 89 8.37 -5.03 -10.52
N LEU A 90 7.77 -4.56 -11.59
CA LEU A 90 7.36 -5.38 -12.73
C LEU A 90 8.17 -4.99 -13.97
N ASP A 91 8.79 -5.98 -14.61
CA ASP A 91 9.38 -5.87 -15.95
C ASP A 91 9.19 -7.21 -16.68
N THR A 92 8.10 -7.35 -17.39
CA THR A 92 7.79 -8.61 -18.10
C THR A 92 8.71 -8.89 -19.29
N THR A 93 9.53 -7.91 -19.72
CA THR A 93 10.47 -8.10 -20.82
C THR A 93 11.70 -8.95 -20.42
N GLN A 94 11.90 -9.18 -19.14
CA GLN A 94 13.03 -9.99 -18.64
C GLN A 94 12.96 -11.44 -19.11
N SER A 95 14.11 -12.00 -19.48
CA SER A 95 14.20 -13.40 -19.90
C SER A 95 13.98 -14.36 -18.73
N THR A 96 14.55 -14.04 -17.57
CA THR A 96 14.39 -14.84 -16.35
C THR A 96 13.02 -14.57 -15.72
N GLU A 97 12.28 -15.63 -15.47
CA GLU A 97 10.91 -15.53 -14.93
C GLU A 97 10.84 -14.80 -13.60
N ALA A 98 11.73 -15.13 -12.66
CA ALA A 98 11.79 -14.52 -11.34
C ALA A 98 12.19 -13.03 -11.36
N ASP A 99 12.74 -12.53 -12.46
CA ASP A 99 13.10 -11.13 -12.64
C ASP A 99 11.94 -10.29 -13.16
N ARG A 100 10.85 -10.92 -13.64
CA ARG A 100 9.70 -10.20 -14.21
C ARG A 100 8.81 -9.53 -13.18
N LEU A 101 8.77 -10.08 -11.96
CA LEU A 101 7.96 -9.52 -10.87
C LEU A 101 8.67 -9.74 -9.53
N LYS A 102 9.02 -8.65 -8.86
CA LYS A 102 9.67 -8.67 -7.55
C LYS A 102 8.85 -7.89 -6.54
N ILE A 103 8.81 -8.38 -5.32
CA ILE A 103 8.19 -7.74 -4.17
C ILE A 103 9.30 -7.41 -3.17
N TYR A 104 9.31 -6.17 -2.66
CA TYR A 104 10.22 -5.75 -1.61
C TYR A 104 9.42 -5.26 -0.42
N ILE A 105 9.87 -5.63 0.77
CA ILE A 105 9.33 -5.16 2.04
C ILE A 105 10.46 -4.49 2.84
N ASN A 106 10.29 -3.21 3.14
CA ASN A 106 11.30 -2.41 3.84
C ASN A 106 12.69 -2.58 3.21
N GLY A 107 12.77 -2.44 1.88
CA GLY A 107 14.00 -2.54 1.11
C GLY A 107 14.51 -3.95 0.81
N VAL A 108 14.00 -4.97 1.49
CA VAL A 108 14.44 -6.37 1.33
C VAL A 108 13.54 -7.10 0.33
N GLN A 109 14.13 -7.74 -0.66
CA GLN A 109 13.38 -8.54 -1.62
C GLN A 109 12.76 -9.77 -0.93
N GLU A 110 11.48 -9.97 -1.15
CA GLU A 110 10.77 -11.17 -0.72
C GLU A 110 11.09 -12.32 -1.67
N THR A 111 11.55 -13.43 -1.14
CA THR A 111 11.92 -14.63 -1.91
C THR A 111 11.13 -15.87 -1.49
N SER A 112 10.32 -15.75 -0.42
CA SER A 112 9.54 -16.84 0.14
C SER A 112 8.05 -16.62 -0.10
N PHE A 113 7.44 -17.47 -0.93
CA PHE A 113 6.07 -17.35 -1.37
C PHE A 113 5.26 -18.63 -1.11
N GLN A 114 4.01 -18.46 -0.69
CA GLN A 114 3.02 -19.55 -0.68
C GLN A 114 2.58 -19.91 -2.09
N THR A 115 2.50 -18.90 -2.96
CA THR A 115 2.20 -19.04 -4.39
C THR A 115 3.06 -18.04 -5.14
N ALA A 116 3.70 -18.53 -6.21
CA ALA A 116 4.47 -17.70 -7.14
C ALA A 116 4.11 -18.13 -8.59
N THR A 117 3.19 -17.39 -9.20
CA THR A 117 2.86 -17.48 -10.62
C THR A 117 3.28 -16.18 -11.28
N TYR A 118 4.39 -16.22 -11.98
CA TYR A 118 4.98 -15.06 -12.65
C TYR A 118 4.29 -14.75 -13.98
N PRO A 119 4.37 -13.51 -14.48
CA PRO A 119 3.92 -13.17 -15.83
C PRO A 119 4.75 -13.92 -16.89
N SER A 120 4.13 -14.29 -18.00
CA SER A 120 4.86 -14.71 -19.18
C SER A 120 5.75 -13.58 -19.70
N GLN A 121 6.81 -13.91 -20.43
CA GLN A 121 7.65 -12.87 -21.04
C GLN A 121 6.83 -12.01 -21.99
N ASN A 122 7.03 -10.69 -21.90
CA ASN A 122 6.30 -9.67 -22.65
C ASN A 122 4.77 -9.61 -22.38
N ALA A 123 4.28 -10.25 -21.33
CA ALA A 123 2.88 -10.15 -20.95
C ALA A 123 2.52 -8.70 -20.58
N GLU A 124 1.34 -8.27 -20.97
CA GLU A 124 0.74 -7.01 -20.55
C GLU A 124 -0.17 -7.24 -19.34
N VAL A 125 0.14 -6.58 -18.22
CA VAL A 125 -0.65 -6.72 -16.99
C VAL A 125 -1.83 -5.74 -16.98
N THR A 126 -2.83 -6.03 -16.14
CA THR A 126 -4.05 -5.22 -16.03
C THR A 126 -3.80 -3.84 -15.39
N PHE A 127 -2.84 -3.72 -14.46
CA PHE A 127 -2.49 -2.41 -13.90
C PHE A 127 -1.93 -1.47 -14.98
N GLY A 128 -2.33 -0.20 -14.91
CA GLY A 128 -1.93 0.82 -15.88
C GLY A 128 -2.74 0.81 -17.18
N ASP A 129 -3.76 -0.03 -17.31
CA ASP A 129 -4.71 -0.03 -18.43
C ASP A 129 -5.72 1.14 -18.31
N ASP A 130 -6.56 1.33 -19.32
CA ASP A 130 -7.64 2.33 -19.36
C ASP A 130 -8.85 1.95 -18.48
N TYR A 131 -8.58 1.34 -17.36
CA TYR A 131 -9.57 0.81 -16.43
C TYR A 131 -9.68 1.68 -15.17
N ARG A 132 -10.68 1.35 -14.36
CA ARG A 132 -10.83 1.94 -13.03
C ARG A 132 -9.74 1.44 -12.10
N HIS A 133 -9.04 2.36 -11.47
CA HIS A 133 -8.08 2.10 -10.40
C HIS A 133 -8.62 2.64 -9.08
N GLU A 134 -8.51 1.84 -8.02
CA GLU A 134 -8.94 2.22 -6.67
C GLU A 134 -7.81 2.01 -5.67
N ILE A 135 -7.71 2.93 -4.70
CA ILE A 135 -6.83 2.83 -3.54
C ILE A 135 -7.71 2.71 -2.31
N GLY A 136 -7.37 1.75 -1.44
CA GLY A 136 -8.08 1.50 -0.20
C GLY A 136 -9.32 0.61 -0.35
N SER A 137 -9.62 0.09 -1.55
CA SER A 137 -10.71 -0.86 -1.77
C SER A 137 -10.51 -1.70 -3.03
N TYR A 138 -11.32 -2.72 -3.17
CA TYR A 138 -11.59 -3.43 -4.42
C TYR A 138 -13.10 -3.58 -4.58
N ASP A 139 -13.66 -2.91 -5.59
CA ASP A 139 -15.08 -2.97 -5.96
C ASP A 139 -16.04 -2.78 -4.78
N SER A 140 -15.87 -1.70 -4.03
CA SER A 140 -16.67 -1.41 -2.83
C SER A 140 -16.64 -2.52 -1.78
N SER A 141 -15.55 -3.26 -1.74
CA SER A 141 -15.25 -4.32 -0.76
C SER A 141 -13.76 -4.30 -0.40
N TYR A 142 -13.32 -5.17 0.51
CA TYR A 142 -11.92 -5.30 0.93
C TYR A 142 -11.29 -3.97 1.37
N TYR A 143 -12.05 -3.15 2.09
CA TYR A 143 -11.57 -1.84 2.54
C TYR A 143 -10.29 -1.96 3.36
N PHE A 144 -9.35 -1.06 3.07
CA PHE A 144 -8.12 -0.95 3.83
C PHE A 144 -8.39 -0.19 5.13
N GLU A 145 -7.96 -0.76 6.24
CA GLU A 145 -8.13 -0.19 7.57
C GLU A 145 -6.77 0.23 8.13
N GLY A 146 -6.34 1.42 7.77
CA GLY A 146 -5.02 1.90 8.15
C GLY A 146 -4.67 3.24 7.54
N VAL A 147 -3.38 3.52 7.49
CA VAL A 147 -2.81 4.75 6.94
C VAL A 147 -1.94 4.38 5.74
N MET A 148 -2.00 5.19 4.70
CA MET A 148 -1.12 5.12 3.53
C MET A 148 -0.39 6.45 3.34
N SER A 149 0.85 6.39 2.87
CA SER A 149 1.65 7.57 2.61
C SER A 149 2.61 7.32 1.45
N TYR A 150 2.98 8.39 0.74
CA TYR A 150 3.94 8.34 -0.36
C TYR A 150 3.61 7.25 -1.38
N PHE A 151 2.41 7.33 -1.97
CA PHE A 151 1.95 6.35 -2.94
C PHE A 151 2.39 6.75 -4.35
N TYR A 152 3.29 5.96 -4.91
CA TYR A 152 3.76 6.04 -6.28
C TYR A 152 3.20 4.87 -7.10
N PHE A 153 2.66 5.17 -8.26
CA PHE A 153 2.49 4.22 -9.35
C PHE A 153 3.21 4.77 -10.57
N ILE A 154 4.19 4.05 -11.07
CA ILE A 154 5.03 4.50 -12.17
C ILE A 154 4.94 3.47 -13.28
N THR A 155 4.52 3.90 -14.46
CA THR A 155 4.52 3.12 -15.70
C THR A 155 5.80 3.38 -16.48
N ASN A 156 6.17 2.47 -17.37
CA ASN A 156 7.34 2.53 -18.26
C ASN A 156 8.70 2.31 -17.58
N THR A 157 8.77 2.22 -16.26
CA THR A 157 10.03 1.96 -15.55
C THR A 157 9.81 1.04 -14.36
N ALA A 158 10.72 0.07 -14.20
CA ALA A 158 10.76 -0.91 -13.12
C ALA A 158 11.85 -0.51 -12.11
N TYR A 159 11.52 0.41 -11.19
CA TYR A 159 12.44 0.88 -10.15
C TYR A 159 12.60 -0.16 -9.04
N GLN A 160 13.80 -0.20 -8.44
CA GLN A 160 14.10 -1.00 -7.25
C GLN A 160 13.68 -0.26 -5.98
N ALA A 161 13.54 -0.98 -4.86
CA ALA A 161 13.17 -0.40 -3.58
C ALA A 161 14.15 0.69 -3.09
N SER A 162 15.43 0.56 -3.42
CA SER A 162 16.49 1.53 -3.08
C SER A 162 16.29 2.92 -3.69
N THR A 163 15.42 3.06 -4.70
CA THR A 163 15.01 4.37 -5.22
C THR A 163 14.19 5.15 -4.19
N PHE A 164 13.35 4.46 -3.41
CA PHE A 164 12.36 5.05 -2.51
C PHE A 164 12.76 5.02 -1.04
N GLY A 165 13.91 4.47 -0.71
CA GLY A 165 14.41 4.41 0.67
C GLY A 165 15.82 3.90 0.74
N SER A 166 16.37 3.92 1.96
CA SER A 166 17.70 3.38 2.26
C SER A 166 17.75 2.86 3.69
N THR A 167 18.65 1.92 3.94
CA THR A 167 18.93 1.45 5.30
C THR A 167 19.82 2.45 6.02
N ASP A 168 19.40 2.92 7.18
CA ASP A 168 20.23 3.73 8.05
C ASP A 168 21.42 2.91 8.55
N SER A 169 22.62 3.42 8.36
CA SER A 169 23.86 2.69 8.66
C SER A 169 24.13 2.52 10.16
N VAL A 170 23.47 3.31 11.00
CA VAL A 170 23.66 3.27 12.46
C VAL A 170 22.61 2.40 13.13
N THR A 171 21.32 2.56 12.74
CA THR A 171 20.21 1.87 13.37
C THR A 171 19.80 0.57 12.66
N GLY A 172 20.19 0.41 11.39
CA GLY A 172 19.70 -0.69 10.53
C GLY A 172 18.24 -0.51 10.06
N GLU A 173 17.61 0.60 10.41
CA GLU A 173 16.21 0.87 10.05
C GLU A 173 16.10 1.26 8.56
N TRP A 174 15.07 0.76 7.90
CA TRP A 174 14.72 1.20 6.55
C TRP A 174 14.00 2.55 6.60
N LYS A 175 14.64 3.58 6.04
CA LYS A 175 14.14 4.97 6.04
C LYS A 175 13.65 5.38 4.66
N ILE A 176 12.61 6.19 4.65
CA ILE A 176 12.02 6.73 3.43
C ILE A 176 12.98 7.73 2.75
N ASN A 177 13.04 7.67 1.41
CA ASN A 177 13.51 8.77 0.57
C ASN A 177 12.30 9.63 0.19
N THR A 178 12.20 10.82 0.75
CA THR A 178 11.07 11.74 0.54
C THR A 178 11.10 12.46 -0.81
N SER A 179 12.20 12.33 -1.56
CA SER A 179 12.39 12.99 -2.86
C SER A 179 13.14 12.08 -3.84
N PRO A 180 12.57 10.90 -4.18
CA PRO A 180 13.22 9.98 -5.11
C PRO A 180 13.31 10.58 -6.51
N THR A 181 14.43 10.34 -7.19
CA THR A 181 14.58 10.72 -8.59
C THR A 181 13.92 9.65 -9.46
N VAL A 182 12.74 9.96 -10.00
CA VAL A 182 11.95 9.07 -10.85
C VAL A 182 11.42 9.80 -12.05
N THR A 183 11.19 9.07 -13.15
CA THR A 183 10.54 9.58 -14.37
C THR A 183 9.12 9.06 -14.43
N TYR A 184 8.17 9.96 -14.57
CA TYR A 184 6.76 9.61 -14.70
C TYR A 184 6.35 9.58 -16.18
N ALA A 185 5.63 8.53 -16.55
CA ALA A 185 5.01 8.37 -17.88
C ALA A 185 3.47 8.38 -17.76
N THR A 186 2.79 8.22 -18.88
CA THR A 186 1.32 8.16 -18.94
C THR A 186 0.76 7.16 -17.91
N ASN A 187 -0.30 7.53 -17.22
CA ASN A 187 -0.93 6.81 -16.10
C ASN A 187 -0.09 6.68 -14.82
N SER A 188 1.12 7.27 -14.78
CA SER A 188 1.85 7.38 -13.51
C SER A 188 1.19 8.40 -12.59
N PHE A 189 1.31 8.19 -11.28
CA PHE A 189 0.91 9.17 -10.28
C PHE A 189 1.80 9.13 -9.04
N PHE A 190 1.78 10.23 -8.30
CA PHE A 190 2.32 10.35 -6.96
C PHE A 190 1.36 11.14 -6.08
N ILE A 191 0.75 10.49 -5.10
CA ILE A 191 -0.24 11.08 -4.20
C ILE A 191 0.04 10.73 -2.73
N LEU A 192 -0.71 11.29 -1.81
CA LEU A 192 -0.61 11.06 -0.36
C LEU A 192 0.76 11.45 0.23
N LYS A 193 1.45 12.42 -0.37
CA LYS A 193 2.73 12.93 0.15
C LYS A 193 2.54 13.81 1.37
N ASP A 194 1.68 14.83 1.23
CA ASP A 194 1.53 15.90 2.21
C ASP A 194 0.12 15.84 2.83
N GLY A 195 -0.11 14.86 3.68
CA GLY A 195 -1.41 14.64 4.32
C GLY A 195 -2.43 14.02 3.36
N ASN A 196 -3.63 14.58 3.30
CA ASN A 196 -4.77 13.99 2.58
C ASN A 196 -4.79 14.32 1.08
N SER A 197 -3.67 14.67 0.47
CA SER A 197 -3.69 15.08 -0.92
C SER A 197 -3.97 13.89 -1.84
N VAL A 198 -5.05 14.00 -2.61
CA VAL A 198 -5.39 13.13 -3.74
C VAL A 198 -4.95 13.74 -5.07
N THR A 199 -4.36 14.94 -5.00
CA THR A 199 -3.81 15.64 -6.16
C THR A 199 -2.49 15.00 -6.56
N ASP A 200 -2.40 14.63 -7.81
CA ASP A 200 -1.20 14.03 -8.38
C ASP A 200 -0.04 15.03 -8.43
N GLN A 201 1.06 14.66 -7.84
CA GLN A 201 2.29 15.46 -7.75
C GLN A 201 3.36 15.00 -8.78
N SER A 202 3.03 14.02 -9.63
CA SER A 202 3.92 13.53 -10.68
C SER A 202 4.05 14.48 -11.88
N GLY A 203 3.14 15.43 -12.01
CA GLY A 203 3.01 16.30 -13.19
C GLY A 203 2.20 15.69 -14.34
N GLN A 204 1.72 14.44 -14.21
CA GLN A 204 0.91 13.77 -15.23
C GLN A 204 -0.59 14.12 -15.17
N GLY A 205 -1.02 14.79 -14.09
CA GLY A 205 -2.42 15.20 -13.92
C GLY A 205 -3.38 14.06 -13.57
N ASN A 206 -2.86 12.94 -13.07
CA ASN A 206 -3.65 11.77 -12.69
C ASN A 206 -4.23 11.90 -11.29
N ASN A 207 -4.98 12.97 -11.03
CA ASN A 207 -5.66 13.20 -9.77
C ASN A 207 -6.66 12.09 -9.47
N TYR A 208 -6.68 11.65 -8.21
CA TYR A 208 -7.71 10.76 -7.68
C TYR A 208 -8.86 11.57 -7.09
N THR A 209 -10.01 10.93 -6.91
CA THR A 209 -11.17 11.50 -6.22
C THR A 209 -11.52 10.62 -5.02
N VAL A 210 -12.07 11.21 -3.96
CA VAL A 210 -12.65 10.45 -2.85
C VAL A 210 -14.02 9.95 -3.31
N ALA A 211 -14.09 8.65 -3.62
CA ALA A 211 -15.28 8.00 -4.18
C ALA A 211 -16.16 7.34 -3.10
N GLY A 212 -15.67 7.25 -1.87
CA GLY A 212 -16.39 6.70 -0.72
C GLY A 212 -15.66 6.99 0.58
N GLY A 213 -16.39 6.99 1.70
CA GLY A 213 -15.87 7.26 3.02
C GLY A 213 -15.35 8.68 3.22
N THR A 214 -14.44 8.83 4.17
CA THR A 214 -13.80 10.12 4.49
C THR A 214 -12.29 9.94 4.54
N LEU A 215 -11.57 10.71 3.75
CA LEU A 215 -10.12 10.77 3.83
C LEU A 215 -9.72 11.70 4.99
N THR A 216 -8.97 11.19 5.96
CA THR A 216 -8.51 11.95 7.12
C THR A 216 -6.99 11.99 7.17
N LYS A 217 -6.46 13.16 7.51
CA LYS A 217 -5.05 13.35 7.77
C LYS A 217 -4.66 12.73 9.10
N THR A 218 -3.46 12.12 9.14
CA THR A 218 -2.79 11.69 10.37
C THR A 218 -1.46 12.40 10.49
N GLU A 219 -1.00 12.64 11.72
CA GLU A 219 0.34 13.21 11.95
C GLU A 219 1.44 12.15 11.83
N ASP A 220 1.11 10.90 12.12
CA ASP A 220 2.02 9.77 11.97
C ASP A 220 2.24 9.43 10.50
N CYS A 221 3.49 9.51 10.05
CA CYS A 221 3.89 9.21 8.69
C CYS A 221 5.32 8.62 8.67
N PRO A 222 5.74 7.95 7.59
CA PRO A 222 7.02 7.25 7.55
C PRO A 222 8.25 8.16 7.64
N SER A 223 8.11 9.46 7.39
CA SER A 223 9.17 10.45 7.57
C SER A 223 9.18 11.10 8.97
N ASN A 224 8.12 10.87 9.76
CA ASN A 224 7.97 11.41 11.10
C ASN A 224 7.06 10.49 11.92
N VAL A 225 7.64 9.41 12.44
CA VAL A 225 6.92 8.36 13.16
C VAL A 225 6.61 8.82 14.57
N PHE A 226 5.33 8.83 14.92
CA PHE A 226 4.83 9.18 16.24
C PHE A 226 4.62 7.96 17.12
N ALA A 227 4.65 8.19 18.44
CA ALA A 227 4.08 7.24 19.38
C ALA A 227 2.58 7.09 19.11
N THR A 228 2.12 5.87 18.96
CA THR A 228 0.70 5.56 18.76
C THR A 228 0.22 4.63 19.85
N MET A 229 -1.08 4.58 20.07
CA MET A 229 -1.66 3.61 20.99
C MET A 229 -1.64 2.23 20.35
N ASN A 230 -1.40 1.20 21.16
CA ASN A 230 -1.42 -0.17 20.69
C ASN A 230 -2.82 -0.80 20.86
N PRO A 231 -3.60 -0.97 19.77
CA PRO A 231 -4.94 -1.54 19.86
C PRO A 231 -4.95 -2.99 20.38
N LEU A 232 -3.85 -3.73 20.24
CA LEU A 232 -3.73 -5.10 20.72
C LEU A 232 -3.60 -5.21 22.26
N SER A 233 -3.23 -4.11 22.91
CA SER A 233 -3.09 -4.03 24.38
C SER A 233 -4.22 -3.24 25.04
N ALA A 234 -5.25 -2.89 24.29
CA ALA A 234 -6.34 -2.04 24.77
C ALA A 234 -7.59 -2.88 25.12
N GLY A 235 -8.41 -2.34 26.00
CA GLY A 235 -9.72 -2.93 26.31
C GLY A 235 -10.65 -2.89 25.09
N SER A 236 -11.62 -3.82 25.05
CA SER A 236 -12.53 -4.04 23.90
C SER A 236 -13.41 -2.83 23.57
N ASP A 237 -13.61 -1.93 24.54
CA ASP A 237 -14.53 -0.79 24.42
C ASP A 237 -13.81 0.51 24.00
N MET A 238 -12.59 0.39 23.49
CA MET A 238 -11.80 1.51 23.03
C MET A 238 -11.83 1.61 21.52
N THR A 239 -12.15 2.81 21.02
CA THR A 239 -12.10 3.13 19.60
C THR A 239 -10.83 3.91 19.27
N PHE A 240 -10.11 3.46 18.24
CA PHE A 240 -8.88 4.09 17.74
C PHE A 240 -9.16 4.84 16.45
N THR A 241 -8.61 6.05 16.35
CA THR A 241 -8.77 6.94 15.20
C THR A 241 -7.43 7.53 14.77
N PHE A 242 -7.38 8.13 13.59
CA PHE A 242 -6.20 8.82 13.06
C PHE A 242 -4.91 7.98 13.10
N GLY A 243 -4.97 6.71 12.68
CA GLY A 243 -3.81 5.83 12.71
C GLY A 243 -3.35 5.46 14.13
N SER A 244 -4.28 5.36 15.07
CA SER A 244 -4.05 5.09 16.49
C SER A 244 -3.35 6.23 17.25
N THR A 245 -3.35 7.45 16.72
CA THR A 245 -2.94 8.66 17.46
C THR A 245 -4.08 9.23 18.29
N GLY A 246 -5.34 8.91 17.95
CA GLY A 246 -6.53 9.26 18.74
C GLY A 246 -7.15 8.03 19.38
N ILE A 247 -7.62 8.19 20.60
CA ILE A 247 -8.30 7.12 21.36
C ILE A 247 -9.57 7.68 22.03
N ARG A 248 -10.62 6.86 22.05
CA ARG A 248 -11.85 7.15 22.77
C ARG A 248 -12.30 5.92 23.54
N ASN A 249 -12.73 6.11 24.78
CA ASN A 249 -13.44 5.09 25.54
C ASN A 249 -14.94 5.25 25.26
N ASP A 250 -15.58 4.20 24.76
CA ASP A 250 -16.98 4.23 24.31
C ASP A 250 -17.98 3.84 25.40
N VAL A 251 -17.48 3.51 26.60
CA VAL A 251 -18.30 3.12 27.77
C VAL A 251 -17.92 3.91 29.02
N ASN A 252 -18.80 3.97 29.99
CA ASN A 252 -18.57 4.67 31.26
C ASN A 252 -17.84 3.78 32.29
N THR A 253 -16.77 3.14 31.86
CA THR A 253 -15.89 2.31 32.70
C THR A 253 -14.43 2.67 32.45
N TRP A 254 -13.56 2.34 33.42
CA TRP A 254 -12.12 2.55 33.25
C TRP A 254 -11.55 1.49 32.28
N ASN A 255 -10.88 1.97 31.23
CA ASN A 255 -10.13 1.15 30.29
C ASN A 255 -8.69 1.63 30.20
N SER A 256 -7.77 0.73 29.88
CA SER A 256 -6.35 1.05 29.71
C SER A 256 -5.83 0.55 28.38
N GLY A 257 -4.83 1.21 27.87
CA GLY A 257 -4.08 0.82 26.68
C GLY A 257 -2.64 1.31 26.77
N LEU A 258 -1.73 0.64 26.08
CA LEU A 258 -0.31 0.99 26.06
C LEU A 258 0.03 1.77 24.80
N SER A 259 0.99 2.66 24.92
CA SER A 259 1.64 3.31 23.78
C SER A 259 2.67 2.38 23.13
N THR A 260 2.94 2.60 21.83
CA THR A 260 3.99 1.89 21.09
C THR A 260 5.41 2.32 21.48
N ILE A 261 5.55 3.51 22.10
CA ILE A 261 6.81 4.03 22.61
C ILE A 261 6.66 4.30 24.10
N ALA A 262 7.53 3.73 24.90
CA ALA A 262 7.65 4.02 26.33
C ALA A 262 8.96 4.81 26.55
N PRO A 263 8.92 6.08 27.00
CA PRO A 263 10.14 6.80 27.34
C PRO A 263 10.79 6.14 28.58
N GLY A 264 12.10 5.94 28.54
CA GLY A 264 12.86 5.29 29.62
C GLY A 264 12.92 6.11 30.92
N THR A 265 12.66 7.42 30.83
CA THR A 265 12.51 8.33 31.96
C THR A 265 11.35 9.27 31.64
N GLY A 266 10.21 9.02 32.27
CA GLY A 266 9.05 9.91 32.12
C GLY A 266 9.19 11.18 32.99
N LYS A 267 8.99 12.33 32.41
CA LYS A 267 8.46 13.52 33.07
C LYS A 267 7.11 13.82 32.46
#